data_c8c711740eca883e1737693c4be29cd9
#
_entry.id   c8c711740eca883e1737693c4be29cd9
#
_cell.length_a   1.000
_cell.length_b   1.000
_cell.length_c   1.000
_cell.angle_alpha   90.00
_cell.angle_beta   90.00
_cell.angle_gamma   90.00
#
_symmetry.space_group_name_H-M   'P 1'
#
loop_
_entity.id
_entity.type
_entity.pdbx_description
1 polymer ?
#
loop_
_entity_poly.entity_id
_entity_poly.type
_entity_poly.pdbx_seq_one_letter_code
_entity_poly.pdbx_strand_id
1 'polypeptide(L)'
;VPIVGGLLVLAALLLLMAAWLGAADDPYLAGERFLRGQGLEVIRTQDLRPLNQQPASAISLVLLGERERMSAAQAQALLAWVYAGGRLLVSAHDYWAPGGGGDPLLDPLNIRLLNAYASAGVAPMAARGTLTQLYLEGQDAPLLLGFAPGRHLEDADDLAQSWANSPQGTHMLQLNLGAGTLTVVSDTGLWRNQAIGQFDNAWLLCYLNQGRQVVLYYRDPGPSVVARLAAYPATLAWGLLLLVLLVWYGAAHWHRDGTGGAARPGTLASGLYRGASRAYLLRGLREEINRCAERRHPGFSRMPVTEQWQLLATLAGTSVASVAQALRPHPGKRLGARAFRRQVVRLQAIRNSL
;
A
#
# COMPACT_ATOMS: atom_id res chain seq x y z
N VAL A 1 -17.76 -14.50 -18.24
CA VAL A 1 -18.29 -13.82 -17.04
C VAL A 1 -17.56 -14.26 -15.75
N PRO A 2 -17.34 -15.56 -15.43
CA PRO A 2 -16.71 -15.94 -14.16
C PRO A 2 -15.23 -15.53 -14.04
N ILE A 3 -14.48 -15.46 -15.14
CA ILE A 3 -13.06 -15.07 -15.14
C ILE A 3 -12.91 -13.57 -14.80
N VAL A 4 -13.79 -12.73 -15.32
CA VAL A 4 -13.77 -11.27 -15.03
C VAL A 4 -14.14 -11.03 -13.57
N GLY A 5 -15.11 -11.77 -13.01
CA GLY A 5 -15.46 -11.69 -11.60
C GLY A 5 -14.29 -12.09 -10.68
N GLY A 6 -13.58 -13.18 -11.02
CA GLY A 6 -12.39 -13.62 -10.28
C GLY A 6 -11.24 -12.61 -10.32
N LEU A 7 -11.00 -11.98 -11.46
CA LEU A 7 -9.98 -10.93 -11.60
C LEU A 7 -10.34 -9.66 -10.80
N LEU A 8 -11.61 -9.27 -10.77
CA LEU A 8 -12.07 -8.12 -9.98
C LEU A 8 -11.94 -8.37 -8.47
N VAL A 9 -12.29 -9.57 -8.01
CA VAL A 9 -12.11 -9.95 -6.60
C VAL A 9 -10.62 -9.99 -6.23
N LEU A 10 -9.76 -10.53 -7.10
CA LEU A 10 -8.32 -10.53 -6.87
C LEU A 10 -7.76 -9.11 -6.83
N ALA A 11 -8.18 -8.24 -7.75
CA ALA A 11 -7.78 -6.83 -7.76
C ALA A 11 -8.24 -6.09 -6.50
N ALA A 12 -9.47 -6.32 -6.05
CA ALA A 12 -10.00 -5.74 -4.81
C ALA A 12 -9.24 -6.23 -3.57
N LEU A 13 -8.89 -7.52 -3.49
CA LEU A 13 -8.07 -8.08 -2.42
C LEU A 13 -6.65 -7.54 -2.43
N LEU A 14 -6.04 -7.37 -3.60
CA LEU A 14 -4.72 -6.76 -3.74
C LEU A 14 -4.74 -5.28 -3.35
N LEU A 15 -5.79 -4.54 -3.69
CA LEU A 15 -5.97 -3.14 -3.28
C LEU A 15 -6.20 -3.02 -1.77
N LEU A 16 -7.01 -3.89 -1.16
CA LEU A 16 -7.21 -3.97 0.29
C LEU A 16 -5.91 -4.32 1.02
N MET A 17 -5.16 -5.28 0.50
CA MET A 17 -3.86 -5.67 1.04
C MET A 17 -2.83 -4.55 0.87
N ALA A 18 -2.81 -3.85 -0.26
CA ALA A 18 -1.96 -2.68 -0.48
C ALA A 18 -2.33 -1.51 0.44
N ALA A 19 -3.62 -1.26 0.67
CA ALA A 19 -4.10 -0.26 1.62
C ALA A 19 -3.73 -0.64 3.07
N TRP A 20 -3.85 -1.92 3.44
CA TRP A 20 -3.46 -2.43 4.76
C TRP A 20 -1.93 -2.39 4.96
N LEU A 21 -1.15 -2.73 3.94
CA LEU A 21 0.31 -2.63 3.95
C LEU A 21 0.80 -1.17 3.85
N GLY A 22 0.02 -0.29 3.24
CA GLY A 22 0.33 1.13 3.07
C GLY A 22 -0.06 2.00 4.26
N ALA A 23 -0.97 1.52 5.12
CA ALA A 23 -1.23 2.11 6.43
C ALA A 23 -0.05 1.78 7.36
N ALA A 24 1.13 2.36 7.07
CA ALA A 24 2.18 2.42 8.06
C ALA A 24 1.61 3.20 9.25
N ASP A 25 1.38 2.51 10.35
CA ASP A 25 1.08 3.19 11.62
C ASP A 25 2.24 4.13 11.89
N ASP A 26 1.98 5.41 11.69
CA ASP A 26 2.94 6.44 12.06
C ASP A 26 3.23 6.34 13.55
N PRO A 27 4.43 5.98 13.94
CA PRO A 27 4.74 5.67 15.33
C PRO A 27 4.65 6.86 16.27
N TYR A 28 4.58 8.10 15.76
CA TYR A 28 4.54 9.34 16.55
C TYR A 28 3.22 10.11 16.41
N LEU A 29 2.20 9.53 15.80
CA LEU A 29 0.90 10.17 15.59
C LEU A 29 0.22 10.59 16.89
N ALA A 30 0.35 9.81 17.96
CA ALA A 30 -0.21 10.15 19.26
C ALA A 30 0.48 11.37 19.87
N GLY A 31 1.80 11.52 19.69
CA GLY A 31 2.57 12.70 20.11
C GLY A 31 2.13 13.96 19.39
N GLU A 32 1.96 13.87 18.07
CA GLU A 32 1.44 14.98 17.26
C GLU A 32 0.06 15.43 17.72
N ARG A 33 -0.85 14.47 17.93
CA ARG A 33 -2.22 14.76 18.43
C ARG A 33 -2.20 15.39 19.81
N PHE A 34 -1.34 14.90 20.70
CA PHE A 34 -1.19 15.45 22.03
C PHE A 34 -0.73 16.91 21.99
N LEU A 35 0.33 17.24 21.25
CA LEU A 35 0.83 18.60 21.09
C LEU A 35 -0.23 19.55 20.55
N ARG A 36 -0.99 19.14 19.53
CA ARG A 36 -2.13 19.92 19.01
C ARG A 36 -3.24 20.10 20.04
N GLY A 37 -3.52 19.06 20.82
CA GLY A 37 -4.48 19.11 21.92
C GLY A 37 -4.09 20.11 23.03
N GLN A 38 -2.79 20.35 23.21
CA GLN A 38 -2.24 21.36 24.11
C GLN A 38 -2.19 22.78 23.48
N GLY A 39 -2.75 22.95 22.27
CA GLY A 39 -2.79 24.24 21.60
C GLY A 39 -1.51 24.62 20.84
N LEU A 40 -0.56 23.69 20.67
CA LEU A 40 0.65 23.96 19.89
C LEU A 40 0.36 23.81 18.40
N GLU A 41 0.89 24.72 17.59
CA GLU A 41 0.88 24.58 16.14
C GLU A 41 1.92 23.57 15.71
N VAL A 42 1.47 22.46 15.07
CA VAL A 42 2.34 21.36 14.69
C VAL A 42 2.32 21.17 13.19
N ILE A 43 3.48 21.26 12.57
CA ILE A 43 3.73 20.95 11.15
C ILE A 43 4.53 19.67 11.07
N ARG A 44 4.09 18.74 10.23
CA ARG A 44 4.85 17.54 9.91
C ARG A 44 5.58 17.74 8.59
N THR A 45 6.85 17.36 8.55
CA THR A 45 7.66 17.43 7.33
C THR A 45 8.65 16.27 7.21
N GLN A 46 8.99 15.93 5.99
CA GLN A 46 10.12 15.04 5.65
C GLN A 46 11.28 15.84 5.02
N ASP A 47 11.17 17.16 4.99
CA ASP A 47 12.15 18.06 4.40
C ASP A 47 12.46 19.20 5.38
N LEU A 48 13.70 19.61 5.45
CA LEU A 48 14.16 20.70 6.32
C LEU A 48 14.01 22.10 5.67
N ARG A 49 13.58 22.19 4.41
CA ARG A 49 13.37 23.46 3.71
C ARG A 49 12.42 24.45 4.42
N PRO A 50 11.37 24.03 5.14
CA PRO A 50 10.50 24.96 5.87
C PRO A 50 11.22 25.80 6.92
N LEU A 51 12.36 25.34 7.45
CA LEU A 51 13.17 26.09 8.43
C LEU A 51 13.69 27.44 7.91
N ASN A 52 13.81 27.59 6.59
CA ASN A 52 14.31 28.84 5.98
C ASN A 52 13.20 29.88 5.76
N GLN A 53 11.94 29.56 6.04
CA GLN A 53 10.79 30.42 5.76
C GLN A 53 10.38 31.30 6.93
N GLN A 54 10.86 30.99 8.13
CA GLN A 54 10.50 31.69 9.36
C GLN A 54 11.75 31.98 10.20
N PRO A 55 11.70 32.97 11.11
CA PRO A 55 12.79 33.20 12.06
C PRO A 55 13.07 31.95 12.90
N ALA A 56 14.35 31.62 13.07
CA ALA A 56 14.75 30.44 13.84
C ALA A 56 14.15 30.43 15.25
N SER A 57 14.04 31.59 15.89
CA SER A 57 13.46 31.76 17.22
C SER A 57 11.97 31.42 17.32
N ALA A 58 11.24 31.35 16.21
CA ALA A 58 9.81 31.01 16.21
C ALA A 58 9.57 29.49 16.14
N ILE A 59 10.58 28.70 15.79
CA ILE A 59 10.44 27.27 15.48
C ILE A 59 11.12 26.40 16.53
N SER A 60 10.45 25.31 16.90
CA SER A 60 11.01 24.14 17.58
C SER A 60 11.01 22.96 16.61
N LEU A 61 12.22 22.53 16.20
CA LEU A 61 12.40 21.37 15.33
C LEU A 61 12.62 20.13 16.17
N VAL A 62 11.81 19.11 15.96
CA VAL A 62 11.89 17.81 16.63
C VAL A 62 12.27 16.73 15.60
N LEU A 63 13.46 16.19 15.69
CA LEU A 63 13.94 15.10 14.84
C LEU A 63 13.63 13.76 15.51
N LEU A 64 12.57 13.08 15.06
CA LEU A 64 12.09 11.83 15.66
C LEU A 64 12.58 10.57 14.92
N GLY A 65 13.16 10.71 13.75
CA GLY A 65 13.59 9.60 12.90
C GLY A 65 15.08 9.32 12.93
N GLU A 66 15.46 8.26 12.25
CA GLU A 66 16.85 7.90 12.06
C GLU A 66 17.60 8.95 11.21
N ARG A 67 18.78 9.35 11.68
CA ARG A 67 19.61 10.38 11.04
C ARG A 67 20.80 9.80 10.27
N GLU A 68 20.81 8.48 10.03
CA GLU A 68 21.92 7.75 9.38
C GLU A 68 22.41 8.37 8.05
N ARG A 69 21.59 9.23 7.43
CA ARG A 69 21.90 9.86 6.15
C ARG A 69 22.16 11.36 6.25
N MET A 70 22.32 11.89 7.46
CA MET A 70 22.65 13.31 7.62
C MET A 70 24.11 13.55 7.23
N SER A 71 24.33 14.40 6.23
CA SER A 71 25.68 14.81 5.86
C SER A 71 26.25 15.81 6.86
N ALA A 72 27.59 15.91 6.94
CA ALA A 72 28.26 16.92 7.76
C ALA A 72 27.80 18.34 7.43
N ALA A 73 27.56 18.66 6.15
CA ALA A 73 27.05 19.96 5.74
C ALA A 73 25.63 20.23 6.27
N GLN A 74 24.76 19.22 6.28
CA GLN A 74 23.40 19.35 6.86
C GLN A 74 23.45 19.53 8.38
N ALA A 75 24.34 18.81 9.07
CA ALA A 75 24.55 18.93 10.50
C ALA A 75 25.06 20.33 10.86
N GLN A 76 26.05 20.84 10.14
CA GLN A 76 26.57 22.22 10.31
C GLN A 76 25.48 23.25 10.07
N ALA A 77 24.65 23.10 9.03
CA ALA A 77 23.53 24.02 8.76
C ALA A 77 22.51 24.02 9.90
N LEU A 78 22.21 22.85 10.47
CA LEU A 78 21.31 22.74 11.62
C LEU A 78 21.91 23.38 12.87
N LEU A 79 23.18 23.16 13.17
CA LEU A 79 23.84 23.83 14.29
C LEU A 79 23.84 25.34 14.10
N ALA A 80 24.19 25.85 12.90
CA ALA A 80 24.14 27.28 12.60
C ALA A 80 22.70 27.83 12.81
N TRP A 81 21.67 27.10 12.43
CA TRP A 81 20.28 27.46 12.67
C TRP A 81 19.94 27.50 14.16
N VAL A 82 20.46 26.57 14.98
CA VAL A 82 20.31 26.61 16.43
C VAL A 82 21.03 27.84 16.99
N TYR A 83 22.26 28.12 16.58
CA TYR A 83 23.01 29.31 17.02
C TYR A 83 22.26 30.61 16.71
N ALA A 84 21.49 30.67 15.61
CA ALA A 84 20.63 31.79 15.25
C ALA A 84 19.31 31.89 16.06
N GLY A 85 19.10 31.03 17.05
CA GLY A 85 17.95 31.09 17.95
C GLY A 85 16.94 29.93 17.80
N GLY A 86 17.20 28.96 16.93
CA GLY A 86 16.36 27.77 16.77
C GLY A 86 16.35 26.87 18.01
N ARG A 87 15.25 26.17 18.24
CA ARG A 87 15.19 25.10 19.24
C ARG A 87 15.22 23.77 18.54
N LEU A 88 16.19 22.93 18.85
CA LEU A 88 16.38 21.60 18.24
C LEU A 88 16.28 20.51 19.30
N LEU A 89 15.34 19.60 19.11
CA LEU A 89 15.23 18.36 19.89
C LEU A 89 15.60 17.18 19.00
N VAL A 90 16.59 16.39 19.43
CA VAL A 90 17.17 15.31 18.65
C VAL A 90 17.53 14.11 19.49
N SER A 91 17.40 12.89 18.96
CA SER A 91 17.98 11.70 19.58
C SER A 91 19.41 11.45 19.11
N ALA A 92 20.24 10.98 20.01
CA ALA A 92 21.51 10.36 19.64
C ALA A 92 21.24 9.00 18.99
N HIS A 93 21.95 8.69 17.89
CA HIS A 93 21.63 7.51 17.08
C HIS A 93 22.74 6.46 17.13
N ASP A 94 23.95 6.84 16.82
CA ASP A 94 25.09 5.92 16.76
C ASP A 94 25.80 5.83 18.09
N TYR A 95 26.07 4.61 18.52
CA TYR A 95 26.90 4.39 19.69
C TYR A 95 28.34 4.86 19.42
N TRP A 96 28.86 5.62 20.35
CA TRP A 96 30.23 6.06 20.28
C TRP A 96 31.19 4.86 20.28
N ALA A 97 32.16 4.87 19.38
CA ALA A 97 33.25 3.92 19.30
C ALA A 97 34.57 4.64 19.00
N PRO A 98 35.68 4.26 19.66
CA PRO A 98 36.97 4.85 19.36
C PRO A 98 37.35 4.64 17.89
N GLY A 99 37.57 5.73 17.14
CA GLY A 99 37.91 5.68 15.71
C GLY A 99 36.79 5.26 14.77
N GLY A 100 35.56 5.12 15.25
CA GLY A 100 34.37 4.88 14.43
C GLY A 100 33.84 6.16 13.78
N GLY A 101 33.00 6.01 12.72
CA GLY A 101 32.21 7.13 12.20
C GLY A 101 31.20 7.54 13.27
N GLY A 102 31.19 8.82 13.62
CA GLY A 102 30.32 9.32 14.66
C GLY A 102 29.08 10.01 14.12
N ASP A 103 28.33 10.59 15.00
CA ASP A 103 27.15 11.40 14.69
C ASP A 103 27.60 12.81 14.23
N PRO A 104 27.43 13.18 12.97
CA PRO A 104 27.95 14.45 12.43
C PRO A 104 27.34 15.69 13.11
N LEU A 105 26.24 15.54 13.84
CA LEU A 105 25.61 16.62 14.60
C LEU A 105 26.16 16.72 16.03
N LEU A 106 26.45 15.58 16.68
CA LEU A 106 26.82 15.53 18.09
C LEU A 106 28.33 15.46 18.33
N ASP A 107 29.10 14.91 17.39
CA ASP A 107 30.57 14.84 17.50
C ASP A 107 31.26 16.21 17.68
N PRO A 108 30.84 17.28 16.96
CA PRO A 108 31.41 18.60 17.16
C PRO A 108 31.19 19.19 18.57
N LEU A 109 30.23 18.63 19.31
CA LEU A 109 29.86 19.02 20.69
C LEU A 109 30.37 18.01 21.70
N ASN A 110 31.15 17.01 21.28
CA ASN A 110 31.68 15.93 22.09
C ASN A 110 30.61 15.20 22.96
N ILE A 111 29.36 15.13 22.43
CA ILE A 111 28.25 14.39 23.04
C ILE A 111 28.26 12.98 22.49
N ARG A 112 28.32 11.99 23.38
CA ARG A 112 28.46 10.60 23.04
C ARG A 112 27.25 9.79 23.49
N LEU A 113 26.80 8.84 22.65
CA LEU A 113 25.83 7.82 23.05
C LEU A 113 26.60 6.57 23.47
N LEU A 114 26.38 6.13 24.70
CA LEU A 114 27.02 4.96 25.27
C LEU A 114 26.02 3.84 25.47
N ASN A 115 26.51 2.60 25.40
CA ASN A 115 25.72 1.42 25.71
C ASN A 115 26.02 0.96 27.16
N ALA A 116 25.04 1.12 28.05
CA ALA A 116 25.16 0.72 29.45
C ALA A 116 25.56 -0.75 29.63
N TYR A 117 25.13 -1.61 28.72
CA TYR A 117 25.39 -3.04 28.81
C TYR A 117 26.78 -3.44 28.32
N ALA A 118 27.41 -2.64 27.47
CA ALA A 118 28.75 -2.92 27.00
C ALA A 118 29.82 -2.67 28.07
N SER A 119 29.56 -1.71 28.98
CA SER A 119 30.54 -1.29 30.01
C SER A 119 30.45 -2.03 31.32
N ALA A 120 29.27 -2.54 31.68
CA ALA A 120 29.02 -3.01 33.05
C ALA A 120 28.92 -4.54 33.22
N GLY A 121 28.91 -5.34 32.16
CA GLY A 121 28.69 -6.78 32.26
C GLY A 121 27.36 -7.17 32.93
N VAL A 122 26.46 -6.21 33.12
CA VAL A 122 25.17 -6.38 33.82
C VAL A 122 24.15 -6.92 32.85
N ALA A 123 23.47 -7.99 33.24
CA ALA A 123 22.40 -8.57 32.44
C ALA A 123 21.26 -7.58 32.20
N PRO A 124 20.67 -7.54 30.99
CA PRO A 124 19.58 -6.59 30.63
C PRO A 124 18.35 -6.63 31.55
N MET A 125 18.22 -7.67 32.34
CA MET A 125 17.07 -7.90 33.22
C MET A 125 17.08 -7.07 34.51
N ALA A 126 18.27 -6.65 35.00
CA ALA A 126 18.40 -5.84 36.22
C ALA A 126 18.00 -4.37 36.04
N ALA A 127 17.98 -3.91 34.79
CA ALA A 127 17.62 -2.51 34.45
C ALA A 127 16.11 -2.28 34.15
N ARG A 128 15.29 -3.33 34.25
CA ARG A 128 13.84 -3.19 34.07
C ARG A 128 13.21 -2.50 35.28
N GLY A 129 12.75 -1.28 35.08
CA GLY A 129 11.92 -0.57 36.06
C GLY A 129 12.50 0.69 36.66
N THR A 130 13.69 1.13 36.24
CA THR A 130 14.25 2.41 36.72
C THR A 130 13.84 3.51 35.72
N LEU A 131 12.98 4.42 36.20
CA LEU A 131 12.57 5.59 35.42
C LEU A 131 13.64 6.68 35.53
N THR A 132 13.77 7.44 34.46
CA THR A 132 14.59 8.65 34.44
C THR A 132 13.85 9.75 35.18
N GLN A 133 14.55 10.50 36.01
CA GLN A 133 14.01 11.60 36.79
C GLN A 133 14.50 12.93 36.22
N LEU A 134 13.55 13.84 36.02
CA LEU A 134 13.85 15.22 35.64
C LEU A 134 13.29 16.15 36.71
N TYR A 135 14.17 16.84 37.40
CA TYR A 135 13.82 17.85 38.38
C TYR A 135 13.67 19.22 37.69
N LEU A 136 12.51 19.86 37.85
CA LEU A 136 12.28 21.18 37.33
C LEU A 136 12.29 22.19 38.49
N GLU A 137 12.85 23.36 38.22
CA GLU A 137 12.83 24.44 39.20
C GLU A 137 11.40 24.81 39.60
N GLY A 138 11.13 24.89 40.91
CA GLY A 138 9.82 25.19 41.45
C GLY A 138 8.83 24.03 41.50
N GLN A 139 9.28 22.78 41.21
CA GLN A 139 8.45 21.57 41.42
C GLN A 139 9.01 20.72 42.56
N ASP A 140 8.11 20.24 43.43
CA ASP A 140 8.48 19.42 44.59
C ASP A 140 8.80 17.96 44.25
N ALA A 141 8.32 17.48 43.10
CA ALA A 141 8.53 16.11 42.64
C ALA A 141 9.12 16.08 41.24
N PRO A 142 10.01 15.09 40.93
CA PRO A 142 10.55 14.94 39.60
C PRO A 142 9.50 14.39 38.62
N LEU A 143 9.64 14.77 37.36
CA LEU A 143 8.97 14.08 36.28
C LEU A 143 9.60 12.69 36.10
N LEU A 144 8.75 11.70 35.85
CA LEU A 144 9.14 10.32 35.63
C LEU A 144 9.06 10.00 34.14
N LEU A 145 10.19 9.62 33.54
CA LEU A 145 10.33 9.46 32.09
C LEU A 145 10.78 8.05 31.74
N GLY A 146 10.15 7.48 30.70
CA GLY A 146 10.37 6.11 30.27
C GLY A 146 11.44 5.97 29.16
N PHE A 147 12.66 6.46 29.38
CA PHE A 147 13.77 6.22 28.46
C PHE A 147 14.25 4.77 28.47
N ALA A 148 14.87 4.33 27.37
CA ALA A 148 15.45 3.00 27.25
C ALA A 148 16.69 2.88 28.17
N PRO A 149 16.74 1.97 29.16
CA PRO A 149 17.76 1.93 30.21
C PRO A 149 19.15 1.53 29.69
N GLY A 150 19.23 0.97 28.49
CA GLY A 150 20.52 0.57 27.88
C GLY A 150 21.25 1.66 27.13
N ARG A 151 20.67 2.85 27.03
CA ARG A 151 21.18 3.97 26.21
C ARG A 151 21.37 5.17 27.12
N HIS A 152 22.58 5.70 27.22
CA HIS A 152 22.83 6.90 27.97
C HIS A 152 23.80 7.83 27.26
N LEU A 153 23.72 9.11 27.58
CA LEU A 153 24.51 10.17 27.01
C LEU A 153 25.71 10.50 27.92
N GLU A 154 26.80 10.83 27.31
CA GLU A 154 27.96 11.44 27.95
C GLU A 154 28.21 12.80 27.34
N ASP A 155 28.35 13.81 28.16
CA ASP A 155 28.80 15.16 27.82
C ASP A 155 30.26 15.27 28.24
N ALA A 156 31.18 15.06 27.33
CA ALA A 156 32.60 14.97 27.67
C ALA A 156 33.23 16.36 27.94
N ASP A 157 32.58 17.44 27.51
CA ASP A 157 33.07 18.82 27.65
C ASP A 157 32.25 19.62 28.68
N ASP A 158 31.31 18.99 29.41
CA ASP A 158 30.44 19.63 30.42
C ASP A 158 29.67 20.87 29.89
N LEU A 159 29.18 20.78 28.66
CA LEU A 159 28.47 21.88 28.00
C LEU A 159 26.99 21.97 28.38
N ALA A 160 26.42 20.91 28.91
CA ALA A 160 25.00 20.84 29.24
C ALA A 160 24.65 21.70 30.46
N GLN A 161 23.53 22.40 30.36
CA GLN A 161 23.00 23.22 31.44
C GLN A 161 21.86 22.55 32.19
N SER A 162 21.23 21.56 31.57
CA SER A 162 20.17 20.76 32.16
C SER A 162 20.29 19.31 31.69
N TRP A 163 19.91 18.39 32.57
CA TRP A 163 19.97 16.96 32.28
C TRP A 163 18.86 16.19 32.99
N ALA A 164 18.49 15.02 32.48
CA ALA A 164 17.63 14.07 33.13
C ALA A 164 18.35 12.75 33.31
N ASN A 165 18.38 12.26 34.54
CA ASN A 165 19.17 11.10 34.94
C ASN A 165 18.33 9.95 35.44
N SER A 166 18.80 8.75 35.20
CA SER A 166 18.46 7.53 35.92
C SER A 166 19.65 7.04 36.73
N PRO A 167 19.51 6.01 37.61
CA PRO A 167 20.64 5.40 38.26
C PRO A 167 21.69 4.79 37.29
N GLN A 168 21.33 4.58 36.03
CA GLN A 168 22.21 3.99 35.03
C GLN A 168 23.00 5.03 34.24
N GLY A 169 22.51 6.27 34.17
CA GLY A 169 23.18 7.34 33.43
C GLY A 169 22.23 8.44 32.98
N THR A 170 22.75 9.34 32.17
CA THR A 170 22.05 10.51 31.64
C THR A 170 21.29 10.14 30.36
N HIS A 171 20.03 10.53 30.29
CA HIS A 171 19.16 10.23 29.14
C HIS A 171 18.74 11.47 28.35
N MET A 172 18.90 12.66 28.92
CA MET A 172 18.65 13.93 28.25
C MET A 172 19.70 14.92 28.65
N LEU A 173 20.18 15.68 27.68
CA LEU A 173 21.09 16.83 27.85
C LEU A 173 20.48 18.02 27.13
N GLN A 174 20.56 19.19 27.75
CA GLN A 174 20.13 20.44 27.12
C GLN A 174 21.29 21.45 27.15
N LEU A 175 21.62 22.00 26.00
CA LEU A 175 22.68 22.95 25.77
C LEU A 175 22.13 24.24 25.21
N ASN A 176 22.65 25.38 25.68
CA ASN A 176 22.42 26.66 25.02
C ASN A 176 23.54 26.91 24.01
N LEU A 177 23.19 27.04 22.74
CA LEU A 177 24.10 27.31 21.64
C LEU A 177 23.75 28.65 20.99
N GLY A 178 24.53 29.67 21.29
CA GLY A 178 24.24 31.05 20.85
C GLY A 178 22.92 31.56 21.42
N ALA A 179 21.98 31.93 20.54
CA ALA A 179 20.64 32.38 20.94
C ALA A 179 19.60 31.22 21.01
N GLY A 180 19.98 30.00 20.66
CA GLY A 180 19.08 28.83 20.58
C GLY A 180 19.41 27.74 21.62
N THR A 181 18.66 26.65 21.54
CA THR A 181 18.75 25.55 22.48
C THR A 181 18.79 24.23 21.72
N LEU A 182 19.75 23.39 22.05
CA LEU A 182 19.83 21.99 21.60
C LEU A 182 19.45 21.07 22.76
N THR A 183 18.44 20.24 22.56
CA THR A 183 18.12 19.15 23.50
C THR A 183 18.44 17.82 22.83
N VAL A 184 19.32 17.04 23.45
CA VAL A 184 19.70 15.71 23.01
C VAL A 184 19.09 14.68 23.94
N VAL A 185 18.42 13.69 23.39
CA VAL A 185 17.86 12.55 24.15
C VAL A 185 18.51 11.25 23.73
N SER A 186 18.61 10.29 24.64
CA SER A 186 19.21 8.98 24.35
C SER A 186 18.38 8.15 23.37
N ASP A 187 17.08 8.32 23.37
CA ASP A 187 16.16 7.71 22.40
C ASP A 187 14.82 8.47 22.35
N THR A 188 14.03 8.22 21.28
CA THR A 188 12.69 8.79 21.10
C THR A 188 11.58 7.78 21.36
N GLY A 189 11.90 6.61 21.87
CA GLY A 189 10.96 5.52 22.13
C GLY A 189 9.81 5.91 23.07
N LEU A 190 10.11 6.78 24.03
CA LEU A 190 9.12 7.29 25.00
C LEU A 190 7.99 8.10 24.33
N TRP A 191 8.18 8.65 23.12
CA TRP A 191 7.18 9.43 22.38
C TRP A 191 6.44 8.64 21.30
N ARG A 192 6.74 7.35 21.15
CA ARG A 192 5.98 6.47 20.24
C ARG A 192 4.55 6.26 20.77
N ASN A 193 3.63 5.96 19.88
CA ASN A 193 2.19 5.77 20.18
C ASN A 193 1.94 4.85 21.38
N GLN A 194 2.78 3.82 21.57
CA GLN A 194 2.62 2.83 22.65
C GLN A 194 3.13 3.32 24.01
N ALA A 195 4.05 4.29 24.04
CA ALA A 195 4.75 4.73 25.23
C ALA A 195 4.39 6.16 25.68
N ILE A 196 3.92 7.00 24.77
CA ILE A 196 3.70 8.42 25.04
C ILE A 196 2.67 8.69 26.16
N GLY A 197 1.67 7.82 26.29
CA GLY A 197 0.66 7.92 27.37
C GLY A 197 1.13 7.37 28.73
N GLN A 198 2.37 6.86 28.83
CA GLN A 198 2.93 6.33 30.06
C GLN A 198 3.73 7.42 30.76
N PHE A 199 3.66 7.45 32.09
CA PHE A 199 4.42 8.39 32.91
C PHE A 199 4.24 9.85 32.44
N ASP A 200 5.27 10.67 32.53
CA ASP A 200 5.29 12.06 32.09
C ASP A 200 5.86 12.26 30.69
N ASN A 201 5.90 11.22 29.86
CA ASN A 201 6.52 11.25 28.54
C ASN A 201 5.90 12.29 27.62
N ALA A 202 4.55 12.39 27.57
CA ALA A 202 3.84 13.35 26.74
C ALA A 202 4.06 14.79 27.24
N TRP A 203 4.10 14.95 28.57
CA TRP A 203 4.32 16.24 29.17
C TRP A 203 5.71 16.80 28.84
N LEU A 204 6.74 15.97 28.91
CA LEU A 204 8.12 16.34 28.53
C LEU A 204 8.16 16.84 27.07
N LEU A 205 7.50 16.13 26.14
CA LEU A 205 7.46 16.56 24.74
C LEU A 205 6.82 17.94 24.58
N CYS A 206 5.72 18.19 25.32
CA CYS A 206 5.06 19.49 25.33
C CYS A 206 5.95 20.56 25.95
N TYR A 207 6.54 20.32 27.12
CA TYR A 207 7.38 21.25 27.85
C TYR A 207 8.58 21.71 27.02
N LEU A 208 9.25 20.79 26.36
CA LEU A 208 10.43 21.10 25.52
C LEU A 208 10.08 21.95 24.27
N ASN A 209 8.80 21.99 23.89
CA ASN A 209 8.37 22.66 22.66
C ASN A 209 7.46 23.89 22.89
N GLN A 210 7.17 24.24 24.15
CA GLN A 210 6.27 25.37 24.50
C GLN A 210 6.71 26.70 23.87
N GLY A 211 5.68 27.49 23.49
CA GLY A 211 5.86 28.86 23.01
C GLY A 211 6.42 29.00 21.61
N ARG A 212 6.51 27.92 20.83
CA ARG A 212 7.00 27.93 19.45
C ARG A 212 6.13 27.06 18.56
N GLN A 213 6.18 27.29 17.25
CA GLN A 213 5.65 26.38 16.26
C GLN A 213 6.52 25.11 16.22
N VAL A 214 5.88 23.94 16.33
CA VAL A 214 6.58 22.67 16.38
C VAL A 214 6.67 22.09 14.97
N VAL A 215 7.86 21.85 14.50
CA VAL A 215 8.12 21.13 13.24
C VAL A 215 8.59 19.73 13.57
N LEU A 216 7.73 18.74 13.34
CA LEU A 216 8.08 17.33 13.52
C LEU A 216 8.71 16.83 12.23
N TYR A 217 10.00 16.60 12.26
CA TYR A 217 10.70 15.93 11.17
C TYR A 217 10.77 14.44 11.47
N TYR A 218 10.08 13.70 10.64
CA TYR A 218 10.03 12.27 10.75
C TYR A 218 10.13 11.63 9.38
N ARG A 219 11.19 10.89 9.16
CA ARG A 219 11.39 10.08 7.98
C ARG A 219 11.49 8.64 8.41
N ASP A 220 10.35 7.96 8.43
CA ASP A 220 10.33 6.51 8.57
C ASP A 220 10.47 5.90 7.18
N PRO A 221 11.58 5.23 6.86
CA PRO A 221 11.65 4.43 5.65
C PRO A 221 10.61 3.30 5.65
N GLY A 222 9.91 3.09 6.76
CA GLY A 222 9.00 1.97 7.00
C GLY A 222 9.69 0.62 6.74
N PRO A 223 9.33 -0.45 7.38
CA PRO A 223 9.87 -1.74 7.01
C PRO A 223 9.58 -1.98 5.53
N SER A 224 10.58 -2.42 4.78
CA SER A 224 10.41 -2.73 3.36
C SER A 224 9.19 -3.64 3.18
N VAL A 225 8.52 -3.56 2.02
CA VAL A 225 7.35 -4.42 1.72
C VAL A 225 7.69 -5.89 1.99
N VAL A 226 8.92 -6.30 1.68
CA VAL A 226 9.42 -7.65 1.94
C VAL A 226 9.52 -7.95 3.44
N ALA A 227 10.02 -7.02 4.26
CA ALA A 227 10.10 -7.20 5.71
C ALA A 227 8.70 -7.24 6.37
N ARG A 228 7.74 -6.43 5.86
CA ARG A 228 6.34 -6.48 6.32
C ARG A 228 5.68 -7.80 5.96
N LEU A 229 5.88 -8.29 4.73
CA LEU A 229 5.38 -9.59 4.30
C LEU A 229 5.99 -10.73 5.14
N ALA A 230 7.30 -10.66 5.43
CA ALA A 230 7.98 -11.64 6.27
C ALA A 230 7.50 -11.64 7.73
N ALA A 231 7.05 -10.50 8.25
CA ALA A 231 6.49 -10.39 9.59
C ALA A 231 5.12 -11.09 9.75
N TYR A 232 4.44 -11.36 8.62
CA TYR A 232 3.13 -12.02 8.63
C TYR A 232 3.12 -13.28 7.75
N PRO A 233 3.86 -14.34 8.12
CA PRO A 233 4.00 -15.55 7.30
C PRO A 233 2.66 -16.26 7.06
N ALA A 234 1.72 -16.17 8.00
CA ALA A 234 0.38 -16.74 7.83
C ALA A 234 -0.41 -16.06 6.70
N THR A 235 -0.35 -14.75 6.57
CA THR A 235 -1.05 -14.01 5.50
C THR A 235 -0.47 -14.30 4.13
N LEU A 236 0.86 -14.47 4.04
CA LEU A 236 1.53 -14.94 2.82
C LEU A 236 1.07 -16.35 2.43
N ALA A 237 1.03 -17.27 3.40
CA ALA A 237 0.58 -18.63 3.16
C ALA A 237 -0.88 -18.69 2.65
N TRP A 238 -1.78 -17.92 3.26
CA TRP A 238 -3.17 -17.81 2.81
C TRP A 238 -3.30 -17.15 1.44
N GLY A 239 -2.53 -16.10 1.15
CA GLY A 239 -2.49 -15.45 -0.16
C GLY A 239 -1.98 -16.39 -1.27
N LEU A 240 -0.92 -17.15 -0.99
CA LEU A 240 -0.39 -18.16 -1.91
C LEU A 240 -1.39 -19.30 -2.15
N LEU A 241 -2.02 -19.80 -1.08
CA LEU A 241 -3.04 -20.85 -1.17
C LEU A 241 -4.22 -20.39 -2.05
N LEU A 242 -4.68 -19.17 -1.87
CA LEU A 242 -5.77 -18.59 -2.66
C LEU A 242 -5.37 -18.41 -4.13
N LEU A 243 -4.14 -18.00 -4.39
CA LEU A 243 -3.59 -17.91 -5.75
C LEU A 243 -3.55 -19.29 -6.42
N VAL A 244 -3.04 -20.31 -5.71
CA VAL A 244 -3.00 -21.70 -6.21
C VAL A 244 -4.39 -22.22 -6.50
N LEU A 245 -5.37 -21.97 -5.63
CA LEU A 245 -6.76 -22.36 -5.83
C LEU A 245 -7.38 -21.65 -7.04
N LEU A 246 -7.10 -20.38 -7.26
CA LEU A 246 -7.58 -19.63 -8.42
C LEU A 246 -6.96 -20.14 -9.73
N VAL A 247 -5.65 -20.42 -9.73
CA VAL A 247 -4.95 -21.01 -10.88
C VAL A 247 -5.49 -22.41 -11.17
N TRP A 248 -5.67 -23.24 -10.13
CA TRP A 248 -6.23 -24.58 -10.27
C TRP A 248 -7.69 -24.53 -10.78
N TYR A 249 -8.52 -23.64 -10.24
CA TYR A 249 -9.88 -23.43 -10.71
C TYR A 249 -9.92 -22.96 -12.18
N GLY A 250 -9.06 -22.02 -12.54
CA GLY A 250 -8.90 -21.55 -13.93
C GLY A 250 -8.47 -22.68 -14.87
N ALA A 251 -7.48 -23.47 -14.48
CA ALA A 251 -6.99 -24.61 -15.24
C ALA A 251 -8.06 -25.71 -15.36
N ALA A 252 -8.76 -26.03 -14.28
CA ALA A 252 -9.83 -27.03 -14.29
C ALA A 252 -11.01 -26.62 -15.20
N HIS A 253 -11.35 -25.33 -15.24
CA HIS A 253 -12.34 -24.80 -16.19
C HIS A 253 -11.81 -24.79 -17.63
N TRP A 254 -10.52 -24.46 -17.82
CA TRP A 254 -9.90 -24.52 -19.14
C TRP A 254 -9.87 -25.96 -19.71
N HIS A 255 -9.55 -26.93 -18.88
CA HIS A 255 -9.57 -28.35 -19.28
C HIS A 255 -10.98 -28.90 -19.52
N ARG A 256 -12.00 -28.42 -18.79
CA ARG A 256 -13.41 -28.81 -19.05
C ARG A 256 -13.95 -28.25 -20.37
N ASP A 257 -13.45 -27.09 -20.80
CA ASP A 257 -13.80 -26.49 -22.10
C ASP A 257 -12.88 -27.00 -23.25
N GLY A 258 -11.77 -27.68 -22.93
CA GLY A 258 -10.72 -28.09 -23.87
C GLY A 258 -10.90 -29.46 -24.56
N THR A 259 -11.93 -30.24 -24.22
CA THR A 259 -12.23 -31.51 -24.94
C THR A 259 -13.08 -31.30 -26.19
N GLY A 260 -12.76 -30.28 -26.97
CA GLY A 260 -13.48 -29.97 -28.21
C GLY A 260 -12.68 -29.04 -29.13
N GLY A 261 -11.63 -29.57 -29.79
CA GLY A 261 -11.13 -29.08 -31.09
C GLY A 261 -10.54 -27.70 -31.12
N ALA A 262 -9.27 -27.62 -31.48
CA ALA A 262 -8.51 -26.42 -31.79
C ALA A 262 -9.33 -25.36 -32.59
N ALA A 263 -9.62 -24.21 -31.97
CA ALA A 263 -10.16 -23.04 -32.62
C ALA A 263 -9.09 -21.92 -32.60
N ARG A 264 -8.71 -21.48 -33.77
CA ARG A 264 -7.85 -20.32 -34.02
C ARG A 264 -8.43 -19.05 -33.41
N PRO A 265 -7.60 -18.10 -32.91
CA PRO A 265 -8.08 -16.86 -32.32
C PRO A 265 -8.60 -15.92 -33.42
N GLY A 266 -9.87 -15.67 -33.40
CA GLY A 266 -10.50 -14.68 -34.30
C GLY A 266 -11.98 -14.57 -34.04
N THR A 267 -12.33 -13.54 -33.35
CA THR A 267 -13.62 -12.89 -33.20
C THR A 267 -14.27 -12.99 -31.81
N LEU A 268 -14.47 -11.83 -31.22
CA LEU A 268 -15.23 -11.53 -29.98
C LEU A 268 -16.70 -12.03 -29.99
N ALA A 269 -17.15 -12.61 -31.09
CA ALA A 269 -18.51 -13.14 -31.27
C ALA A 269 -18.71 -14.55 -30.66
N SER A 270 -17.68 -15.31 -30.33
CA SER A 270 -17.82 -16.69 -29.88
C SER A 270 -18.24 -16.84 -28.40
N GLY A 271 -18.16 -15.77 -27.61
CA GLY A 271 -18.53 -15.77 -26.19
C GLY A 271 -20.03 -15.70 -25.92
N LEU A 272 -20.79 -15.12 -26.82
CA LEU A 272 -22.24 -14.90 -26.65
C LEU A 272 -23.12 -16.10 -26.99
N TYR A 273 -22.58 -17.12 -27.65
CA TYR A 273 -23.36 -18.25 -28.18
C TYR A 273 -23.35 -19.55 -27.35
N ARG A 274 -22.69 -19.58 -26.20
CA ARG A 274 -22.56 -20.81 -25.38
C ARG A 274 -23.85 -21.27 -24.69
N GLY A 275 -24.89 -20.43 -24.64
CA GLY A 275 -26.17 -20.76 -24.00
C GLY A 275 -27.34 -21.08 -24.94
N ALA A 276 -27.20 -20.75 -26.22
CA ALA A 276 -28.28 -20.96 -27.17
C ALA A 276 -28.25 -22.38 -27.75
N SER A 277 -29.37 -23.10 -27.68
CA SER A 277 -29.51 -24.39 -28.34
C SER A 277 -29.24 -24.24 -29.85
N ARG A 278 -28.50 -25.20 -30.43
CA ARG A 278 -28.21 -25.25 -31.89
C ARG A 278 -29.49 -25.12 -32.71
N ALA A 279 -30.60 -25.65 -32.22
CA ALA A 279 -31.92 -25.54 -32.83
C ALA A 279 -32.43 -24.10 -32.87
N TYR A 280 -32.17 -23.29 -31.81
CA TYR A 280 -32.56 -21.90 -31.73
C TYR A 280 -31.81 -21.03 -32.77
N LEU A 281 -30.52 -21.25 -32.97
CA LEU A 281 -29.72 -20.57 -33.97
C LEU A 281 -30.17 -20.85 -35.40
N LEU A 282 -30.51 -22.13 -35.71
CA LEU A 282 -31.04 -22.52 -37.01
C LEU A 282 -32.43 -21.93 -37.26
N ARG A 283 -33.24 -21.79 -36.20
CA ARG A 283 -34.54 -21.14 -36.31
C ARG A 283 -34.38 -19.65 -36.63
N GLY A 284 -33.51 -18.94 -35.93
CA GLY A 284 -33.23 -17.54 -36.17
C GLY A 284 -32.75 -17.24 -37.61
N LEU A 285 -31.83 -18.09 -38.13
CA LEU A 285 -31.35 -17.97 -39.50
C LEU A 285 -32.49 -18.18 -40.53
N ARG A 286 -33.38 -19.14 -40.30
CA ARG A 286 -34.55 -19.37 -41.20
C ARG A 286 -35.53 -18.19 -41.17
N GLU A 287 -35.82 -17.65 -40.00
CA GLU A 287 -36.68 -16.48 -39.83
C GLU A 287 -36.08 -15.26 -40.52
N GLU A 288 -34.74 -15.11 -40.47
CA GLU A 288 -34.05 -14.00 -41.16
C GLU A 288 -34.10 -14.17 -42.68
N ILE A 289 -33.91 -15.38 -43.22
CA ILE A 289 -34.09 -15.66 -44.66
C ILE A 289 -35.50 -15.33 -45.10
N ASN A 290 -36.50 -15.74 -44.34
CA ASN A 290 -37.91 -15.44 -44.67
C ASN A 290 -38.17 -13.91 -44.66
N ARG A 291 -37.62 -13.18 -43.69
CA ARG A 291 -37.72 -11.72 -43.64
C ARG A 291 -37.01 -11.04 -44.79
N CYS A 292 -35.87 -11.53 -45.24
CA CYS A 292 -35.16 -10.99 -46.39
C CYS A 292 -35.93 -11.27 -47.70
N ALA A 293 -36.47 -12.48 -47.84
CA ALA A 293 -37.28 -12.88 -48.97
C ALA A 293 -38.59 -12.04 -49.06
N GLU A 294 -39.28 -11.82 -47.94
CA GLU A 294 -40.49 -10.98 -47.89
C GLU A 294 -40.20 -9.52 -48.25
N ARG A 295 -39.05 -8.97 -47.83
CA ARG A 295 -38.66 -7.59 -48.23
C ARG A 295 -38.39 -7.44 -49.72
N ARG A 296 -37.87 -8.51 -50.37
CA ARG A 296 -37.50 -8.48 -51.78
C ARG A 296 -38.66 -8.86 -52.70
N HIS A 297 -39.57 -9.68 -52.20
CA HIS A 297 -40.79 -10.13 -52.84
C HIS A 297 -41.98 -10.02 -51.86
N PRO A 298 -42.68 -8.90 -51.84
CA PRO A 298 -43.87 -8.70 -51.01
C PRO A 298 -44.93 -9.78 -51.29
N GLY A 299 -45.37 -10.48 -50.25
CA GLY A 299 -46.30 -11.59 -50.38
C GLY A 299 -45.67 -12.98 -50.37
N PHE A 300 -44.30 -13.07 -50.18
CA PHE A 300 -43.58 -14.35 -50.08
C PHE A 300 -44.16 -15.28 -49.04
N SER A 301 -44.51 -14.75 -47.87
CA SER A 301 -45.06 -15.52 -46.76
C SER A 301 -46.46 -16.11 -47.05
N ARG A 302 -47.17 -15.61 -48.04
CA ARG A 302 -48.48 -16.06 -48.44
C ARG A 302 -48.45 -17.12 -49.56
N MET A 303 -47.27 -17.33 -50.17
CA MET A 303 -47.12 -18.34 -51.25
C MET A 303 -47.07 -19.74 -50.68
N PRO A 304 -47.51 -20.74 -51.45
CA PRO A 304 -47.33 -22.16 -51.12
C PRO A 304 -45.82 -22.49 -50.88
N VAL A 305 -45.52 -23.35 -49.93
CA VAL A 305 -44.15 -23.71 -49.53
C VAL A 305 -43.29 -24.16 -50.73
N THR A 306 -43.85 -24.84 -51.69
CA THR A 306 -43.16 -25.27 -52.88
C THR A 306 -42.73 -24.12 -53.78
N GLU A 307 -43.57 -23.11 -53.94
CA GLU A 307 -43.25 -21.87 -54.65
C GLU A 307 -42.21 -20.99 -53.94
N GLN A 308 -42.29 -20.92 -52.59
CA GLN A 308 -41.27 -20.27 -51.77
C GLN A 308 -39.87 -20.87 -51.99
N TRP A 309 -39.82 -22.21 -52.04
CA TRP A 309 -38.53 -22.88 -52.27
C TRP A 309 -38.02 -22.70 -53.70
N GLN A 310 -38.91 -22.66 -54.69
CA GLN A 310 -38.54 -22.36 -56.08
C GLN A 310 -37.98 -20.97 -56.23
N LEU A 311 -38.66 -19.97 -55.62
CA LEU A 311 -38.20 -18.58 -55.64
C LEU A 311 -36.83 -18.43 -54.97
N LEU A 312 -36.67 -19.01 -53.79
CA LEU A 312 -35.39 -19.01 -53.08
C LEU A 312 -34.28 -19.72 -53.87
N ALA A 313 -34.61 -20.81 -54.56
CA ALA A 313 -33.65 -21.54 -55.40
C ALA A 313 -33.20 -20.69 -56.61
N THR A 314 -34.11 -19.97 -57.23
CA THR A 314 -33.82 -19.05 -58.34
C THR A 314 -32.95 -17.87 -57.86
N LEU A 315 -33.30 -17.28 -56.75
CA LEU A 315 -32.52 -16.17 -56.16
C LEU A 315 -31.13 -16.56 -55.66
N ALA A 316 -31.02 -17.79 -55.13
CA ALA A 316 -29.74 -18.31 -54.62
C ALA A 316 -28.90 -19.05 -55.67
N GLY A 317 -29.36 -19.17 -56.91
CA GLY A 317 -28.68 -19.89 -57.99
C GLY A 317 -28.41 -21.36 -57.64
N THR A 318 -29.32 -22.00 -56.86
CA THR A 318 -29.16 -23.37 -56.35
C THR A 318 -30.36 -24.22 -56.68
N SER A 319 -30.25 -25.55 -56.52
CA SER A 319 -31.38 -26.44 -56.80
C SER A 319 -32.46 -26.36 -55.68
N VAL A 320 -33.72 -26.46 -56.06
CA VAL A 320 -34.89 -26.51 -55.14
C VAL A 320 -34.70 -27.59 -54.05
N ALA A 321 -34.13 -28.73 -54.41
CA ALA A 321 -33.81 -29.80 -53.47
C ALA A 321 -32.82 -29.36 -52.41
N SER A 322 -31.80 -28.54 -52.73
CA SER A 322 -30.82 -28.01 -51.81
C SER A 322 -31.44 -27.02 -50.82
N VAL A 323 -32.34 -26.12 -51.31
CA VAL A 323 -33.09 -25.18 -50.51
C VAL A 323 -34.05 -25.90 -49.57
N ALA A 324 -34.79 -26.88 -50.06
CA ALA A 324 -35.72 -27.68 -49.28
C ALA A 324 -34.99 -28.46 -48.16
N GLN A 325 -33.78 -29.02 -48.45
CA GLN A 325 -32.96 -29.68 -47.46
C GLN A 325 -32.39 -28.73 -46.39
N ALA A 326 -32.05 -27.50 -46.75
CA ALA A 326 -31.52 -26.48 -45.82
C ALA A 326 -32.63 -25.93 -44.88
N LEU A 327 -33.83 -25.75 -45.39
CA LEU A 327 -34.97 -25.16 -44.68
C LEU A 327 -35.80 -26.18 -43.89
N ARG A 328 -35.69 -27.48 -44.20
CA ARG A 328 -36.46 -28.56 -43.54
C ARG A 328 -36.15 -28.60 -42.03
N PRO A 329 -37.15 -28.57 -41.13
CA PRO A 329 -36.96 -28.74 -39.72
C PRO A 329 -36.46 -30.19 -39.41
N HIS A 330 -35.40 -30.32 -38.59
CA HIS A 330 -34.98 -31.65 -38.15
C HIS A 330 -35.82 -32.05 -36.95
N PRO A 331 -36.61 -33.15 -37.00
CA PRO A 331 -37.39 -33.58 -35.88
C PRO A 331 -36.47 -34.15 -34.78
N GLY A 332 -36.47 -33.54 -33.60
CA GLY A 332 -36.15 -34.13 -32.30
C GLY A 332 -34.77 -34.73 -32.00
N LYS A 333 -33.87 -34.95 -32.96
CA LYS A 333 -32.54 -35.51 -32.73
C LYS A 333 -31.47 -34.43 -32.62
N ARG A 334 -30.60 -34.52 -31.59
CA ARG A 334 -29.46 -33.61 -31.42
C ARG A 334 -28.56 -33.67 -32.66
N LEU A 335 -28.53 -32.62 -33.44
CA LEU A 335 -27.66 -32.47 -34.59
C LEU A 335 -26.19 -32.55 -34.17
N GLY A 336 -25.43 -33.49 -34.74
CA GLY A 336 -24.00 -33.58 -34.55
C GLY A 336 -23.30 -32.30 -35.07
N ALA A 337 -22.15 -31.98 -34.52
CA ALA A 337 -21.45 -30.72 -34.82
C ALA A 337 -21.11 -30.54 -36.30
N ARG A 338 -20.80 -31.65 -37.04
CA ARG A 338 -20.53 -31.61 -38.48
C ARG A 338 -21.78 -31.36 -39.32
N ALA A 339 -22.92 -31.93 -38.93
CA ALA A 339 -24.20 -31.70 -39.59
C ALA A 339 -24.72 -30.28 -39.37
N PHE A 340 -24.61 -29.77 -38.15
CA PHE A 340 -24.94 -28.39 -37.78
C PHE A 340 -24.14 -27.37 -38.61
N ARG A 341 -22.81 -27.55 -38.67
CA ARG A 341 -21.92 -26.69 -39.46
C ARG A 341 -22.30 -26.65 -40.94
N ARG A 342 -22.56 -27.80 -41.55
CA ARG A 342 -22.99 -27.89 -42.95
C ARG A 342 -24.31 -27.18 -43.19
N GLN A 343 -25.25 -27.27 -42.25
CA GLN A 343 -26.55 -26.63 -42.37
C GLN A 343 -26.46 -25.10 -42.23
N VAL A 344 -25.64 -24.60 -41.27
CA VAL A 344 -25.36 -23.17 -41.11
C VAL A 344 -24.74 -22.56 -42.39
N VAL A 345 -23.73 -23.23 -42.96
CA VAL A 345 -23.08 -22.76 -44.20
C VAL A 345 -24.06 -22.67 -45.34
N ARG A 346 -24.97 -23.65 -45.50
CA ARG A 346 -26.02 -23.64 -46.57
C ARG A 346 -27.05 -22.51 -46.34
N LEU A 347 -27.49 -22.31 -45.10
CA LEU A 347 -28.44 -21.22 -44.79
C LEU A 347 -27.80 -19.85 -44.97
N GLN A 348 -26.53 -19.69 -44.63
CA GLN A 348 -25.80 -18.43 -44.86
C GLN A 348 -25.58 -18.15 -46.36
N ALA A 349 -25.30 -19.19 -47.17
CA ALA A 349 -25.20 -19.02 -48.62
C ALA A 349 -26.51 -18.52 -49.24
N ILE A 350 -27.66 -19.10 -48.84
CA ILE A 350 -28.98 -18.64 -49.27
C ILE A 350 -29.26 -17.18 -48.79
N ARG A 351 -28.92 -16.88 -47.53
CA ARG A 351 -29.10 -15.54 -47.00
C ARG A 351 -28.26 -14.49 -47.74
N ASN A 352 -27.02 -14.79 -48.07
CA ASN A 352 -26.12 -13.85 -48.75
C ASN A 352 -26.44 -13.60 -50.21
N SER A 353 -27.27 -14.48 -50.83
CA SER A 353 -27.76 -14.32 -52.17
C SER A 353 -29.12 -13.56 -52.27
N LEU A 354 -29.78 -13.39 -51.13
CA LEU A 354 -31.00 -12.59 -50.96
C LEU A 354 -30.69 -11.14 -50.66
#